data_5f952fa8444ecd54b6a9aa12c4807556
#
_entry.id   5f952fa8444ecd54b6a9aa12c4807556
#
_cell.length_a   1.000
_cell.length_b   1.000
_cell.length_c   1.000
_cell.angle_alpha   90.00
_cell.angle_beta   90.00
_cell.angle_gamma   90.00
#
_symmetry.space_group_name_H-M   'P 1'
#
loop_
_entity.id
_entity.type
_entity.pdbx_description
1 polymer ?
#
loop_
_entity_poly.entity_id
_entity_poly.type
_entity_poly.pdbx_seq_one_letter_code
_entity_poly.pdbx_strand_id
1 'polypeptide(L)'
;MAKSKTAYVCQNCGYESAKWYGKCPECGQWNTMEEQLKSPAPMGGKAAQAAPVVTNLEVSTIDAISSAEENRFHTDLSELDRVLGGGIVKGSVIMLSGEPGIGKSTLLLQICKFLCQGLRVLYISGEESARQIKLRAMRLGVESPNLFLATTTDIDHVVAAIDKVHPDIAIIDSIQTMSLSDLQSSPGSVTQVRECTQRLIYTAKSADIPIFIVGHVNKDGAIAGPKVLEHMVDCVLYFEGERHLAYRILRAVKNRYGSTNEIGVFEMTDRGLTEVANPSMMMLSGRPVNVSGTCVTCLMEGSRPILAEVQALVTKTAFGNPRRTATGFDFNRMALLLAVLEKRCGYFFGSLDAYINVVGGLRLD
;
A
#
# COMPACT_ATOMS: atom_id res chain seq x y z
N MET A 1 22.85 -38.23 -13.32
CA MET A 1 22.90 -36.89 -12.73
C MET A 1 21.98 -36.01 -13.55
N ALA A 2 20.79 -35.64 -13.01
CA ALA A 2 19.87 -34.73 -13.68
C ALA A 2 20.45 -33.32 -13.66
N LYS A 3 20.60 -32.68 -14.84
CA LYS A 3 21.04 -31.28 -14.94
C LYS A 3 19.96 -30.39 -14.30
N SER A 4 20.33 -29.67 -13.28
CA SER A 4 19.49 -28.58 -12.72
C SER A 4 19.20 -27.59 -13.86
N LYS A 5 17.93 -27.35 -14.16
CA LYS A 5 17.54 -26.29 -15.11
C LYS A 5 17.55 -24.96 -14.36
N THR A 6 18.45 -24.09 -14.71
CA THR A 6 18.48 -22.71 -14.26
C THR A 6 17.39 -21.92 -14.99
N ALA A 7 16.68 -21.03 -14.27
CA ALA A 7 15.80 -20.02 -14.83
C ALA A 7 16.25 -18.66 -14.33
N TYR A 8 16.04 -17.65 -15.13
CA TYR A 8 16.30 -16.25 -14.77
C TYR A 8 14.99 -15.55 -14.49
N VAL A 9 14.85 -14.95 -13.30
CA VAL A 9 13.63 -14.28 -12.84
C VAL A 9 13.91 -12.80 -12.67
N CYS A 10 13.04 -11.96 -13.25
CA CYS A 10 13.13 -10.52 -13.08
C CYS A 10 12.70 -10.12 -11.67
N GLN A 11 13.57 -9.46 -10.92
CA GLN A 11 13.29 -9.00 -9.55
C GLN A 11 12.27 -7.85 -9.50
N ASN A 12 11.99 -7.19 -10.63
CA ASN A 12 11.03 -6.10 -10.68
C ASN A 12 9.60 -6.55 -11.01
N CYS A 13 9.41 -7.50 -11.95
CA CYS A 13 8.09 -7.90 -12.42
C CYS A 13 7.80 -9.40 -12.33
N GLY A 14 8.77 -10.23 -11.91
CA GLY A 14 8.58 -11.68 -11.81
C GLY A 14 8.64 -12.43 -13.15
N TYR A 15 8.97 -11.77 -14.27
CA TYR A 15 9.11 -12.42 -15.56
C TYR A 15 10.17 -13.52 -15.50
N GLU A 16 9.83 -14.74 -15.92
CA GLU A 16 10.72 -15.89 -15.94
C GLU A 16 11.21 -16.19 -17.36
N SER A 17 12.51 -16.48 -17.49
CA SER A 17 13.13 -16.88 -18.74
C SER A 17 14.18 -17.97 -18.54
N ALA A 18 14.35 -18.82 -19.56
CA ALA A 18 15.45 -19.78 -19.61
C ALA A 18 16.80 -19.15 -19.97
N LYS A 19 16.80 -17.86 -20.36
CA LYS A 19 18.00 -17.10 -20.74
C LYS A 19 18.08 -15.82 -19.94
N TRP A 20 19.29 -15.42 -19.59
CA TRP A 20 19.52 -14.12 -19.00
C TRP A 20 19.37 -13.00 -20.03
N TYR A 21 18.67 -11.94 -19.64
CA TYR A 21 18.53 -10.71 -20.43
C TYR A 21 19.05 -9.52 -19.61
N GLY A 22 19.91 -8.69 -20.22
CA GLY A 22 20.36 -7.44 -19.57
C GLY A 22 19.23 -6.45 -19.33
N LYS A 23 18.17 -6.51 -20.17
CA LYS A 23 16.94 -5.74 -20.04
C LYS A 23 15.75 -6.69 -20.00
N CYS A 24 14.92 -6.61 -18.98
CA CYS A 24 13.74 -7.47 -18.88
C CYS A 24 12.78 -7.20 -20.05
N PRO A 25 12.35 -8.23 -20.82
CA PRO A 25 11.46 -8.04 -21.96
C PRO A 25 10.07 -7.53 -21.56
N GLU A 26 9.61 -7.85 -20.34
CA GLU A 26 8.26 -7.52 -19.85
C GLU A 26 8.20 -6.09 -19.29
N CYS A 27 9.04 -5.78 -18.31
CA CYS A 27 8.98 -4.46 -17.63
C CYS A 27 10.00 -3.44 -18.14
N GLY A 28 10.91 -3.83 -19.04
CA GLY A 28 11.90 -2.93 -19.64
C GLY A 28 13.02 -2.45 -18.70
N GLN A 29 13.11 -2.93 -17.48
CA GLN A 29 14.16 -2.57 -16.53
C GLN A 29 15.47 -3.29 -16.82
N TRP A 30 16.61 -2.59 -16.58
CA TRP A 30 17.93 -3.12 -16.79
C TRP A 30 18.47 -3.83 -15.55
N ASN A 31 19.26 -4.91 -15.73
CA ASN A 31 19.96 -5.64 -14.69
C ASN A 31 19.07 -6.18 -13.55
N THR A 32 17.84 -6.56 -13.88
CA THR A 32 16.85 -7.09 -12.93
C THR A 32 16.68 -8.60 -12.99
N MET A 33 17.39 -9.29 -13.90
CA MET A 33 17.30 -10.75 -14.06
C MET A 33 18.30 -11.47 -13.15
N GLU A 34 17.78 -12.24 -12.19
CA GLU A 34 18.58 -13.08 -11.30
C GLU A 34 18.43 -14.56 -11.62
N GLU A 35 19.52 -15.30 -11.47
CA GLU A 35 19.58 -16.74 -11.70
C GLU A 35 18.94 -17.50 -10.53
N GLN A 36 17.95 -18.34 -10.82
CA GLN A 36 17.32 -19.22 -9.83
C GLN A 36 17.43 -20.67 -10.30
N LEU A 37 17.84 -21.55 -9.38
CA LEU A 37 17.92 -22.99 -9.65
C LEU A 37 16.51 -23.58 -9.54
N LYS A 38 15.97 -24.11 -10.65
CA LYS A 38 14.74 -24.94 -10.58
C LYS A 38 15.10 -26.32 -10.08
N SER A 39 14.54 -26.72 -8.94
CA SER A 39 14.60 -28.13 -8.52
C SER A 39 14.01 -29.02 -9.61
N PRO A 40 14.64 -30.15 -9.94
CA PRO A 40 14.01 -31.13 -10.80
C PRO A 40 12.73 -31.62 -10.10
N ALA A 41 11.61 -31.61 -10.81
CA ALA A 41 10.41 -32.29 -10.35
C ALA A 41 10.75 -33.72 -9.94
N PRO A 42 10.21 -34.27 -8.85
CA PRO A 42 10.51 -35.61 -8.40
C PRO A 42 10.19 -36.62 -9.53
N MET A 43 11.22 -37.18 -10.16
CA MET A 43 11.06 -38.28 -11.09
C MET A 43 10.81 -39.55 -10.30
N GLY A 44 9.66 -40.18 -10.53
CA GLY A 44 9.46 -41.58 -10.26
C GLY A 44 8.75 -41.93 -8.96
N GLY A 45 7.49 -41.73 -8.93
CA GLY A 45 6.53 -42.53 -8.14
C GLY A 45 5.41 -42.96 -9.06
N LYS A 46 5.09 -44.27 -9.08
CA LYS A 46 4.02 -44.93 -9.85
C LYS A 46 2.81 -43.99 -9.94
N ALA A 47 2.28 -43.91 -11.16
CA ALA A 47 0.98 -43.26 -11.40
C ALA A 47 -0.04 -43.76 -10.38
N ALA A 48 -0.16 -43.02 -9.29
CA ALA A 48 -1.39 -43.04 -8.52
C ALA A 48 -2.42 -42.46 -9.48
N GLN A 49 -3.40 -43.31 -9.85
CA GLN A 49 -4.59 -42.89 -10.57
C GLN A 49 -5.10 -41.65 -9.83
N ALA A 50 -5.02 -40.53 -10.50
CA ALA A 50 -5.63 -39.31 -9.99
C ALA A 50 -7.10 -39.65 -9.82
N ALA A 51 -7.53 -39.78 -8.57
CA ALA A 51 -8.94 -39.77 -8.27
C ALA A 51 -9.53 -38.53 -8.95
N PRO A 52 -10.70 -38.62 -9.59
CA PRO A 52 -11.31 -37.47 -10.20
C PRO A 52 -11.47 -36.42 -9.08
N VAL A 53 -10.78 -35.32 -9.20
CA VAL A 53 -11.00 -34.14 -8.37
C VAL A 53 -12.40 -33.69 -8.75
N VAL A 54 -13.40 -34.18 -8.01
CA VAL A 54 -14.74 -33.64 -8.07
C VAL A 54 -14.66 -32.26 -7.47
N THR A 55 -14.29 -31.30 -8.28
CA THR A 55 -14.55 -29.91 -7.99
C THR A 55 -16.06 -29.75 -8.07
N ASN A 56 -16.72 -29.67 -6.93
CA ASN A 56 -18.09 -29.15 -6.86
C ASN A 56 -18.00 -27.66 -7.26
N LEU A 57 -17.99 -27.42 -8.56
CA LEU A 57 -18.13 -26.08 -9.10
C LEU A 57 -19.59 -25.69 -8.93
N GLU A 58 -19.89 -24.88 -7.92
CA GLU A 58 -21.21 -24.30 -7.77
C GLU A 58 -21.40 -23.25 -8.87
N VAL A 59 -22.28 -23.54 -9.81
CA VAL A 59 -22.68 -22.61 -10.86
C VAL A 59 -24.05 -22.08 -10.51
N SER A 60 -24.18 -20.80 -10.23
CA SER A 60 -25.45 -20.14 -9.94
C SER A 60 -25.65 -18.94 -10.87
N THR A 61 -26.91 -18.58 -11.12
CA THR A 61 -27.24 -17.35 -11.84
C THR A 61 -26.96 -16.15 -10.92
N ILE A 62 -26.65 -14.98 -11.49
CA ILE A 62 -26.38 -13.77 -10.72
C ILE A 62 -27.55 -13.39 -9.80
N ASP A 63 -28.81 -13.65 -10.25
CA ASP A 63 -30.02 -13.37 -9.48
C ASP A 63 -30.23 -14.34 -8.30
N ALA A 64 -29.63 -15.52 -8.36
CA ALA A 64 -29.69 -16.51 -7.28
C ALA A 64 -28.63 -16.21 -6.17
N ILE A 65 -27.66 -15.37 -6.48
CA ILE A 65 -26.69 -14.90 -5.50
C ILE A 65 -27.38 -13.82 -4.67
N SER A 66 -27.61 -14.12 -3.40
CA SER A 66 -28.19 -13.17 -2.49
C SER A 66 -27.32 -11.90 -2.44
N SER A 67 -27.87 -10.77 -2.87
CA SER A 67 -27.30 -9.44 -2.64
C SER A 67 -27.61 -8.94 -1.22
N ALA A 68 -27.77 -9.86 -0.26
CA ALA A 68 -27.83 -9.47 1.14
C ALA A 68 -26.67 -8.52 1.39
N GLU A 69 -27.00 -7.32 1.85
CA GLU A 69 -26.14 -6.17 2.10
C GLU A 69 -24.68 -6.59 2.30
N GLU A 70 -23.78 -6.09 1.46
CA GLU A 70 -22.35 -6.39 1.61
C GLU A 70 -21.99 -6.12 3.07
N ASN A 71 -21.93 -7.18 3.89
CA ASN A 71 -21.58 -7.07 5.30
C ASN A 71 -20.14 -6.60 5.39
N ARG A 72 -19.96 -5.28 5.46
CA ARG A 72 -18.67 -4.65 5.66
C ARG A 72 -18.40 -4.54 7.14
N PHE A 73 -17.20 -4.86 7.55
CA PHE A 73 -16.73 -4.56 8.89
C PHE A 73 -16.25 -3.11 8.94
N HIS A 74 -16.84 -2.31 9.82
CA HIS A 74 -16.39 -0.94 10.07
C HIS A 74 -15.18 -0.96 10.99
N THR A 75 -14.20 -0.10 10.68
CA THR A 75 -12.96 0.01 11.45
C THR A 75 -13.07 0.99 12.63
N ASP A 76 -14.18 1.72 12.72
CA ASP A 76 -14.40 2.85 13.63
C ASP A 76 -13.42 4.01 13.40
N LEU A 77 -12.72 3.97 12.26
CA LEU A 77 -11.92 5.06 11.71
C LEU A 77 -12.56 5.51 10.40
N SER A 78 -13.27 6.64 10.45
CA SER A 78 -14.04 7.16 9.32
C SER A 78 -13.16 7.48 8.10
N GLU A 79 -11.94 7.92 8.33
CA GLU A 79 -10.95 8.20 7.30
C GLU A 79 -10.43 6.91 6.63
N LEU A 80 -10.31 5.81 7.37
CA LEU A 80 -9.95 4.50 6.80
C LEU A 80 -11.14 3.88 6.07
N ASP A 81 -12.33 3.89 6.67
CA ASP A 81 -13.54 3.33 6.06
C ASP A 81 -13.87 4.04 4.74
N ARG A 82 -13.66 5.36 4.66
CA ARG A 82 -13.79 6.15 3.43
C ARG A 82 -12.92 5.60 2.31
N VAL A 83 -11.63 5.40 2.57
CA VAL A 83 -10.66 4.90 1.57
C VAL A 83 -10.94 3.45 1.19
N LEU A 84 -11.47 2.65 2.12
CA LEU A 84 -11.94 1.29 1.85
C LEU A 84 -13.23 1.23 1.04
N GLY A 85 -13.94 2.38 0.88
CA GLY A 85 -15.21 2.43 0.17
C GLY A 85 -16.41 2.07 1.07
N GLY A 86 -16.30 2.32 2.37
CA GLY A 86 -17.34 2.08 3.37
C GLY A 86 -17.05 0.95 4.36
N GLY A 87 -15.82 0.44 4.39
CA GLY A 87 -15.38 -0.60 5.33
C GLY A 87 -14.76 -1.83 4.67
N ILE A 88 -14.41 -2.82 5.47
CA ILE A 88 -13.70 -4.03 5.08
C ILE A 88 -14.71 -5.05 4.53
N VAL A 89 -14.50 -5.51 3.29
CA VAL A 89 -15.35 -6.52 2.64
C VAL A 89 -14.86 -7.92 2.99
N LYS A 90 -15.77 -8.83 3.31
CA LYS A 90 -15.47 -10.26 3.58
C LYS A 90 -14.78 -10.91 2.38
N GLY A 91 -13.88 -11.85 2.65
CA GLY A 91 -13.13 -12.56 1.62
C GLY A 91 -12.18 -11.68 0.81
N SER A 92 -12.00 -10.39 1.15
CA SER A 92 -11.10 -9.49 0.44
C SER A 92 -9.66 -9.59 0.94
N VAL A 93 -8.70 -9.31 0.05
CA VAL A 93 -7.29 -9.13 0.40
C VAL A 93 -6.90 -7.69 0.20
N ILE A 94 -6.49 -7.04 1.29
CA ILE A 94 -6.18 -5.61 1.35
C ILE A 94 -4.68 -5.46 1.62
N MET A 95 -3.95 -4.86 0.71
CA MET A 95 -2.54 -4.55 0.91
C MET A 95 -2.38 -3.13 1.44
N LEU A 96 -1.74 -2.98 2.60
CA LEU A 96 -1.31 -1.70 3.14
C LEU A 96 0.18 -1.52 2.90
N SER A 97 0.54 -0.59 2.01
CA SER A 97 1.90 -0.32 1.59
C SER A 97 2.38 1.07 2.03
N GLY A 98 3.68 1.31 2.03
CA GLY A 98 4.28 2.59 2.38
C GLY A 98 5.69 2.45 2.94
N GLU A 99 6.39 3.58 3.13
CA GLU A 99 7.75 3.59 3.67
C GLU A 99 7.84 2.91 5.06
N PRO A 100 9.00 2.31 5.40
CA PRO A 100 9.25 1.83 6.75
C PRO A 100 9.13 2.97 7.78
N GLY A 101 8.43 2.71 8.89
CA GLY A 101 8.23 3.69 9.97
C GLY A 101 7.12 4.73 9.71
N ILE A 102 6.37 4.65 8.61
CA ILE A 102 5.29 5.60 8.29
C ILE A 102 4.06 5.45 9.22
N GLY A 103 3.87 4.28 9.85
CA GLY A 103 2.76 4.02 10.77
C GLY A 103 1.84 2.87 10.38
N LYS A 104 2.18 2.03 9.39
CA LYS A 104 1.33 0.91 8.92
C LYS A 104 0.90 -0.03 10.04
N SER A 105 1.85 -0.60 10.75
CA SER A 105 1.58 -1.53 11.87
C SER A 105 0.88 -0.83 13.04
N THR A 106 1.08 0.49 13.21
CA THR A 106 0.36 1.28 14.21
C THR A 106 -1.11 1.40 13.84
N LEU A 107 -1.43 1.73 12.59
CA LEU A 107 -2.80 1.79 12.08
C LEU A 107 -3.52 0.45 12.27
N LEU A 108 -2.88 -0.65 11.86
CA LEU A 108 -3.48 -1.98 11.94
C LEU A 108 -3.70 -2.44 13.39
N LEU A 109 -2.80 -2.12 14.31
CA LEU A 109 -3.05 -2.39 15.73
C LEU A 109 -4.16 -1.51 16.30
N GLN A 110 -4.28 -0.25 15.89
CA GLN A 110 -5.34 0.63 16.36
C GLN A 110 -6.73 0.16 15.92
N ILE A 111 -6.89 -0.30 14.66
CA ILE A 111 -8.18 -0.87 14.22
C ILE A 111 -8.53 -2.13 15.00
N CYS A 112 -7.56 -2.93 15.45
CA CYS A 112 -7.83 -4.08 16.30
C CYS A 112 -8.56 -3.70 17.60
N LYS A 113 -8.33 -2.48 18.14
CA LYS A 113 -9.02 -2.00 19.33
C LYS A 113 -10.55 -1.99 19.17
N PHE A 114 -11.03 -1.60 18.00
CA PHE A 114 -12.45 -1.52 17.69
C PHE A 114 -12.99 -2.85 17.18
N LEU A 115 -12.30 -3.45 16.22
CA LEU A 115 -12.70 -4.72 15.62
C LEU A 115 -12.86 -5.82 16.68
N CYS A 116 -11.95 -5.90 17.64
CA CYS A 116 -11.98 -6.92 18.71
C CYS A 116 -13.12 -6.73 19.72
N GLN A 117 -13.95 -5.70 19.64
CA GLN A 117 -15.14 -5.57 20.49
C GLN A 117 -16.22 -6.62 20.13
N GLY A 118 -16.26 -7.06 18.89
CA GLY A 118 -17.23 -8.06 18.44
C GLY A 118 -16.67 -9.14 17.53
N LEU A 119 -15.42 -8.99 17.06
CA LEU A 119 -14.77 -9.86 16.09
C LEU A 119 -13.51 -10.47 16.66
N ARG A 120 -13.18 -11.68 16.18
CA ARG A 120 -11.90 -12.34 16.46
C ARG A 120 -10.89 -11.91 15.42
N VAL A 121 -9.81 -11.26 15.85
CA VAL A 121 -8.74 -10.79 14.99
C VAL A 121 -7.48 -11.60 15.22
N LEU A 122 -6.89 -12.13 14.17
CA LEU A 122 -5.61 -12.83 14.20
C LEU A 122 -4.53 -11.95 13.61
N TYR A 123 -3.58 -11.50 14.44
CA TYR A 123 -2.42 -10.71 14.02
C TYR A 123 -1.20 -11.61 13.96
N ILE A 124 -0.59 -11.72 12.77
CA ILE A 124 0.59 -12.55 12.52
C ILE A 124 1.74 -11.66 12.14
N SER A 125 2.86 -11.78 12.84
CA SER A 125 4.08 -11.05 12.55
C SER A 125 5.23 -11.98 12.18
N GLY A 126 5.92 -11.61 11.10
CA GLY A 126 7.20 -12.21 10.75
C GLY A 126 8.40 -11.35 11.11
N GLU A 127 8.19 -10.14 11.64
CA GLU A 127 9.26 -9.17 11.95
C GLU A 127 9.46 -9.01 13.46
N GLU A 128 8.37 -8.97 14.22
CA GLU A 128 8.39 -8.67 15.64
C GLU A 128 7.95 -9.86 16.48
N SER A 129 8.56 -10.00 17.65
CA SER A 129 8.14 -10.98 18.64
C SER A 129 6.77 -10.60 19.26
N ALA A 130 6.03 -11.57 19.73
CA ALA A 130 4.75 -11.36 20.41
C ALA A 130 4.85 -10.36 21.58
N ARG A 131 6.00 -10.34 22.29
CA ARG A 131 6.26 -9.39 23.39
C ARG A 131 6.37 -7.95 22.89
N GLN A 132 7.04 -7.72 21.76
CA GLN A 132 7.18 -6.39 21.16
C GLN A 132 5.84 -5.87 20.67
N ILE A 133 5.05 -6.72 20.01
CA ILE A 133 3.69 -6.38 19.56
C ILE A 133 2.81 -6.05 20.78
N LYS A 134 2.86 -6.85 21.85
CA LYS A 134 2.11 -6.58 23.07
C LYS A 134 2.47 -5.22 23.70
N LEU A 135 3.76 -4.88 23.79
CA LEU A 135 4.19 -3.58 24.32
C LEU A 135 3.66 -2.42 23.47
N ARG A 136 3.65 -2.57 22.13
CA ARG A 136 3.08 -1.58 21.21
C ARG A 136 1.56 -1.49 21.40
N ALA A 137 0.86 -2.61 21.46
CA ALA A 137 -0.58 -2.68 21.68
C ALA A 137 -0.98 -1.98 23.00
N MET A 138 -0.27 -2.23 24.09
CA MET A 138 -0.49 -1.57 25.38
C MET A 138 -0.33 -0.05 25.27
N ARG A 139 0.71 0.45 24.57
CA ARG A 139 0.91 1.89 24.34
C ARG A 139 -0.26 2.53 23.59
N LEU A 140 -0.86 1.78 22.65
CA LEU A 140 -2.01 2.21 21.85
C LEU A 140 -3.35 1.99 22.56
N GLY A 141 -3.35 1.41 23.77
CA GLY A 141 -4.57 1.07 24.49
C GLY A 141 -5.36 -0.06 23.85
N VAL A 142 -4.67 -1.00 23.21
CA VAL A 142 -5.26 -2.17 22.54
C VAL A 142 -5.11 -3.37 23.48
N GLU A 143 -6.19 -3.71 24.16
CA GLU A 143 -6.29 -4.91 25.01
C GLU A 143 -7.63 -5.59 24.74
N SER A 144 -7.58 -6.84 24.30
CA SER A 144 -8.80 -7.62 24.05
C SER A 144 -8.50 -9.13 24.10
N PRO A 145 -9.40 -9.94 24.67
CA PRO A 145 -9.33 -11.38 24.61
C PRO A 145 -9.57 -11.93 23.19
N ASN A 146 -10.11 -11.12 22.28
CA ASN A 146 -10.39 -11.47 20.89
C ASN A 146 -9.23 -11.14 19.94
N LEU A 147 -8.12 -10.57 20.44
CA LEU A 147 -6.91 -10.34 19.67
C LEU A 147 -5.94 -11.51 19.86
N PHE A 148 -5.81 -12.34 18.85
CA PHE A 148 -4.88 -13.46 18.81
C PHE A 148 -3.58 -13.04 18.15
N LEU A 149 -2.44 -13.41 18.73
CA LEU A 149 -1.11 -13.11 18.20
C LEU A 149 -0.39 -14.40 17.84
N ALA A 150 0.23 -14.44 16.66
CA ALA A 150 1.17 -15.47 16.26
C ALA A 150 2.43 -14.84 15.67
N THR A 151 3.56 -15.52 15.82
CA THR A 151 4.84 -15.10 15.23
C THR A 151 5.40 -16.25 14.40
N THR A 152 5.43 -16.07 13.09
CA THR A 152 5.96 -17.04 12.14
C THR A 152 6.31 -16.38 10.83
N THR A 153 7.25 -16.95 10.11
CA THR A 153 7.60 -16.58 8.72
C THR A 153 7.16 -17.65 7.72
N ASP A 154 6.63 -18.77 8.17
CA ASP A 154 6.16 -19.85 7.32
C ASP A 154 4.67 -19.65 6.99
N ILE A 155 4.34 -19.56 5.70
CA ILE A 155 2.99 -19.31 5.24
C ILE A 155 2.03 -20.47 5.51
N ASP A 156 2.51 -21.70 5.55
CA ASP A 156 1.67 -22.87 5.87
C ASP A 156 1.30 -22.86 7.36
N HIS A 157 2.17 -22.37 8.23
CA HIS A 157 1.83 -22.11 9.63
C HIS A 157 0.80 -20.98 9.77
N VAL A 158 0.85 -19.96 8.91
CA VAL A 158 -0.16 -18.89 8.85
C VAL A 158 -1.53 -19.46 8.52
N VAL A 159 -1.63 -20.29 7.47
CA VAL A 159 -2.89 -20.94 7.06
C VAL A 159 -3.40 -21.84 8.17
N ALA A 160 -2.55 -22.66 8.76
CA ALA A 160 -2.94 -23.55 9.87
C ALA A 160 -3.42 -22.75 11.10
N ALA A 161 -2.85 -21.57 11.38
CA ALA A 161 -3.31 -20.70 12.46
C ALA A 161 -4.70 -20.11 12.16
N ILE A 162 -4.97 -19.73 10.91
CA ILE A 162 -6.29 -19.27 10.46
C ILE A 162 -7.33 -20.39 10.62
N ASP A 163 -7.01 -21.59 10.17
CA ASP A 163 -7.88 -22.77 10.30
C ASP A 163 -8.14 -23.16 11.76
N LYS A 164 -7.17 -22.94 12.66
CA LYS A 164 -7.30 -23.25 14.09
C LYS A 164 -8.10 -22.22 14.85
N VAL A 165 -7.86 -20.93 14.56
CA VAL A 165 -8.46 -19.81 15.31
C VAL A 165 -9.84 -19.47 14.76
N HIS A 166 -10.11 -19.73 13.48
CA HIS A 166 -11.28 -19.24 12.72
C HIS A 166 -11.53 -17.75 13.00
N PRO A 167 -10.59 -16.87 12.65
CA PRO A 167 -10.76 -15.43 12.89
C PRO A 167 -11.76 -14.83 11.91
N ASP A 168 -12.38 -13.72 12.32
CA ASP A 168 -13.19 -12.91 11.41
C ASP A 168 -12.33 -12.03 10.49
N ILE A 169 -11.11 -11.68 10.93
CA ILE A 169 -10.13 -10.88 10.19
C ILE A 169 -8.72 -11.39 10.51
N ALA A 170 -7.86 -11.48 9.50
CA ALA A 170 -6.45 -11.77 9.67
C ALA A 170 -5.56 -10.59 9.20
N ILE A 171 -4.42 -10.39 9.89
CA ILE A 171 -3.43 -9.35 9.58
C ILE A 171 -2.07 -10.01 9.49
N ILE A 172 -1.36 -9.78 8.37
CA ILE A 172 -0.02 -10.32 8.09
C ILE A 172 0.99 -9.17 8.02
N ASP A 173 1.91 -9.10 8.98
CA ASP A 173 2.92 -8.02 9.11
C ASP A 173 4.33 -8.59 9.21
N SER A 174 5.11 -8.63 8.11
CA SER A 174 4.83 -8.22 6.74
C SER A 174 4.94 -9.40 5.75
N ILE A 175 4.44 -9.21 4.54
CA ILE A 175 4.50 -10.24 3.48
C ILE A 175 5.93 -10.55 3.04
N GLN A 176 6.85 -9.58 3.14
CA GLN A 176 8.24 -9.75 2.75
C GLN A 176 9.00 -10.75 3.63
N THR A 177 8.55 -10.97 4.85
CA THR A 177 9.16 -11.94 5.75
C THR A 177 8.58 -13.34 5.59
N MET A 178 7.44 -13.47 4.90
CA MET A 178 6.80 -14.76 4.68
C MET A 178 7.53 -15.58 3.62
N SER A 179 7.56 -16.89 3.82
CA SER A 179 8.18 -17.84 2.93
C SER A 179 7.40 -19.16 2.86
N LEU A 180 7.52 -19.81 1.71
CA LEU A 180 7.14 -21.20 1.46
C LEU A 180 8.40 -22.04 1.51
N SER A 181 8.46 -23.04 2.39
CA SER A 181 9.62 -23.92 2.53
C SER A 181 9.94 -24.74 1.29
N ASP A 182 8.94 -25.01 0.45
CA ASP A 182 9.11 -25.76 -0.81
C ASP A 182 9.78 -24.95 -1.93
N LEU A 183 9.90 -23.63 -1.76
CA LEU A 183 10.53 -22.74 -2.73
C LEU A 183 11.99 -22.48 -2.33
N GLN A 184 12.92 -22.70 -3.28
CA GLN A 184 14.35 -22.47 -3.07
C GLN A 184 14.78 -21.00 -3.10
N SER A 185 13.87 -20.09 -3.45
CA SER A 185 14.12 -18.65 -3.48
C SER A 185 14.18 -18.05 -2.07
N SER A 186 15.01 -17.05 -1.87
CA SER A 186 15.18 -16.39 -0.57
C SER A 186 13.89 -15.70 -0.12
N PRO A 187 13.60 -15.64 1.20
CA PRO A 187 12.54 -14.81 1.74
C PRO A 187 12.63 -13.37 1.23
N GLY A 188 11.49 -12.74 0.95
CA GLY A 188 11.44 -11.38 0.40
C GLY A 188 11.68 -11.28 -1.12
N SER A 189 12.09 -12.37 -1.79
CA SER A 189 12.16 -12.38 -3.27
C SER A 189 10.75 -12.25 -3.88
N VAL A 190 10.68 -11.74 -5.12
CA VAL A 190 9.41 -11.59 -5.86
C VAL A 190 8.63 -12.90 -5.92
N THR A 191 9.33 -14.00 -6.17
CA THR A 191 8.72 -15.33 -6.25
C THR A 191 8.09 -15.73 -4.92
N GLN A 192 8.82 -15.61 -3.81
CA GLN A 192 8.27 -15.93 -2.48
C GLN A 192 7.07 -15.05 -2.13
N VAL A 193 7.20 -13.74 -2.30
CA VAL A 193 6.15 -12.77 -1.99
C VAL A 193 4.88 -13.04 -2.83
N ARG A 194 5.05 -13.36 -4.11
CA ARG A 194 3.94 -13.70 -5.01
C ARG A 194 3.23 -14.98 -4.59
N GLU A 195 3.98 -16.06 -4.36
CA GLU A 195 3.38 -17.36 -4.02
C GLU A 195 2.75 -17.34 -2.62
N CYS A 196 3.37 -16.69 -1.63
CA CYS A 196 2.77 -16.47 -0.32
C CYS A 196 1.46 -15.67 -0.43
N THR A 197 1.45 -14.61 -1.24
CA THR A 197 0.23 -13.81 -1.46
C THR A 197 -0.85 -14.61 -2.16
N GLN A 198 -0.50 -15.44 -3.15
CA GLN A 198 -1.46 -16.33 -3.82
C GLN A 198 -2.12 -17.31 -2.82
N ARG A 199 -1.33 -17.85 -1.89
CA ARG A 199 -1.83 -18.71 -0.82
C ARG A 199 -2.80 -17.99 0.09
N LEU A 200 -2.48 -16.75 0.49
CA LEU A 200 -3.36 -15.92 1.31
C LEU A 200 -4.66 -15.55 0.57
N ILE A 201 -4.59 -15.23 -0.72
CA ILE A 201 -5.79 -14.96 -1.53
C ILE A 201 -6.71 -16.18 -1.57
N TYR A 202 -6.15 -17.35 -1.79
CA TYR A 202 -6.94 -18.59 -1.77
C TYR A 202 -7.60 -18.79 -0.40
N THR A 203 -6.86 -18.64 0.68
CA THR A 203 -7.38 -18.77 2.05
C THR A 203 -8.47 -17.75 2.35
N ALA A 204 -8.27 -16.48 1.98
CA ALA A 204 -9.26 -15.41 2.16
C ALA A 204 -10.59 -15.74 1.47
N LYS A 205 -10.53 -16.21 0.20
CA LYS A 205 -11.72 -16.54 -0.59
C LYS A 205 -12.41 -17.81 -0.11
N SER A 206 -11.65 -18.85 0.28
CA SER A 206 -12.23 -20.13 0.72
C SER A 206 -12.82 -20.06 2.13
N ALA A 207 -12.25 -19.28 3.02
CA ALA A 207 -12.73 -19.10 4.40
C ALA A 207 -13.67 -17.89 4.56
N ASP A 208 -13.90 -17.11 3.51
CA ASP A 208 -14.69 -15.85 3.51
C ASP A 208 -14.25 -14.85 4.57
N ILE A 209 -12.92 -14.74 4.79
CA ILE A 209 -12.33 -13.81 5.75
C ILE A 209 -11.49 -12.74 5.05
N PRO A 210 -11.57 -11.47 5.43
CA PRO A 210 -10.67 -10.44 4.94
C PRO A 210 -9.27 -10.62 5.53
N ILE A 211 -8.26 -10.43 4.68
CA ILE A 211 -6.85 -10.49 5.08
C ILE A 211 -6.17 -9.17 4.75
N PHE A 212 -5.61 -8.50 5.77
CA PHE A 212 -4.68 -7.40 5.59
C PHE A 212 -3.26 -7.91 5.40
N ILE A 213 -2.57 -7.38 4.40
CA ILE A 213 -1.18 -7.70 4.12
C ILE A 213 -0.37 -6.40 4.19
N VAL A 214 0.61 -6.34 5.08
CA VAL A 214 1.55 -5.21 5.14
C VAL A 214 2.66 -5.41 4.11
N GLY A 215 2.91 -4.36 3.32
CA GLY A 215 4.02 -4.30 2.37
C GLY A 215 4.93 -3.10 2.62
N HIS A 216 6.23 -3.27 2.36
CA HIS A 216 7.21 -2.18 2.43
C HIS A 216 7.62 -1.77 1.02
N VAL A 217 7.70 -0.46 0.77
CA VAL A 217 8.26 0.13 -0.47
C VAL A 217 9.54 0.87 -0.14
N ASN A 218 10.55 0.74 -0.99
CA ASN A 218 11.72 1.61 -0.96
C ASN A 218 11.45 2.87 -1.76
N LYS A 219 12.19 3.96 -1.42
CA LYS A 219 12.12 5.26 -2.10
C LYS A 219 12.32 5.18 -3.61
N ASP A 220 13.05 4.17 -4.10
CA ASP A 220 13.33 3.97 -5.52
C ASP A 220 12.30 3.10 -6.24
N GLY A 221 11.24 2.68 -5.56
CA GLY A 221 10.20 1.80 -6.13
C GLY A 221 10.70 0.41 -6.55
N ALA A 222 11.91 0.02 -6.15
CA ALA A 222 12.67 -1.09 -6.70
C ALA A 222 12.69 -2.36 -5.83
N ILE A 223 12.01 -2.39 -4.67
CA ILE A 223 11.90 -3.66 -3.92
C ILE A 223 10.71 -4.47 -4.41
N ALA A 224 11.01 -5.72 -4.68
CA ALA A 224 10.09 -6.78 -4.98
C ALA A 224 8.91 -6.83 -4.00
N GLY A 225 7.72 -6.50 -4.45
CA GLY A 225 6.53 -6.66 -3.66
C GLY A 225 5.34 -5.84 -4.11
N PRO A 226 5.23 -4.53 -3.84
CA PRO A 226 3.96 -3.84 -4.02
C PRO A 226 3.43 -3.89 -5.46
N LYS A 227 4.24 -3.56 -6.48
CA LYS A 227 3.77 -3.55 -7.88
C LYS A 227 3.31 -4.90 -8.41
N VAL A 228 3.99 -6.00 -8.03
CA VAL A 228 3.57 -7.34 -8.44
C VAL A 228 2.27 -7.72 -7.75
N LEU A 229 2.10 -7.34 -6.49
CA LEU A 229 0.92 -7.66 -5.70
C LEU A 229 -0.29 -6.80 -6.05
N GLU A 230 -0.10 -5.58 -6.57
CA GLU A 230 -1.18 -4.66 -6.96
C GLU A 230 -2.21 -5.31 -7.90
N HIS A 231 -1.75 -6.17 -8.79
CA HIS A 231 -2.65 -6.88 -9.72
C HIS A 231 -3.37 -8.07 -9.07
N MET A 232 -2.80 -8.64 -8.01
CA MET A 232 -3.30 -9.85 -7.37
C MET A 232 -4.37 -9.57 -6.32
N VAL A 233 -4.15 -8.57 -5.47
CA VAL A 233 -5.03 -8.25 -4.34
C VAL A 233 -6.26 -7.42 -4.76
N ASP A 234 -7.27 -7.35 -3.90
CA ASP A 234 -8.53 -6.66 -4.19
C ASP A 234 -8.44 -5.15 -3.93
N CYS A 235 -7.71 -4.76 -2.90
CA CYS A 235 -7.50 -3.36 -2.53
C CYS A 235 -6.02 -3.10 -2.21
N VAL A 236 -5.50 -1.96 -2.66
CA VAL A 236 -4.15 -1.49 -2.40
C VAL A 236 -4.20 -0.10 -1.83
N LEU A 237 -3.75 0.04 -0.60
CA LEU A 237 -3.66 1.29 0.13
C LEU A 237 -2.20 1.70 0.25
N TYR A 238 -1.90 2.95 -0.12
CA TYR A 238 -0.61 3.55 0.10
C TYR A 238 -0.66 4.54 1.26
N PHE A 239 0.26 4.38 2.21
CA PHE A 239 0.42 5.28 3.32
C PHE A 239 1.60 6.20 3.02
N GLU A 240 1.32 7.48 2.82
CA GLU A 240 2.24 8.52 2.39
C GLU A 240 2.45 9.55 3.51
N GLY A 241 3.58 10.22 3.50
CA GLY A 241 3.88 11.33 4.41
C GLY A 241 5.36 11.52 4.61
N GLU A 242 5.75 12.74 4.89
CA GLU A 242 7.13 13.08 5.21
C GLU A 242 7.40 12.87 6.70
N ARG A 243 8.57 12.34 7.06
CA ARG A 243 8.89 11.98 8.45
C ARG A 243 8.88 13.16 9.41
N HIS A 244 9.15 14.36 8.91
CA HIS A 244 9.16 15.59 9.70
C HIS A 244 7.77 16.26 9.78
N LEU A 245 6.78 15.81 9.03
CA LEU A 245 5.42 16.27 9.13
C LEU A 245 4.62 15.34 10.05
N ALA A 246 3.74 15.92 10.86
CA ALA A 246 2.92 15.13 11.79
C ALA A 246 1.82 14.33 11.07
N TYR A 247 1.37 14.78 9.90
CA TYR A 247 0.27 14.14 9.19
C TYR A 247 0.73 13.06 8.21
N ARG A 248 -0.21 12.17 7.94
CA ARG A 248 -0.08 11.03 7.02
C ARG A 248 -1.32 10.96 6.14
N ILE A 249 -1.12 10.67 4.87
CA ILE A 249 -2.20 10.50 3.89
C ILE A 249 -2.28 9.02 3.52
N LEU A 250 -3.46 8.45 3.63
CA LEU A 250 -3.77 7.11 3.16
C LEU A 250 -4.53 7.24 1.83
N ARG A 251 -4.02 6.63 0.78
CA ARG A 251 -4.57 6.71 -0.57
C ARG A 251 -4.89 5.32 -1.11
N ALA A 252 -6.06 5.15 -1.72
CA ALA A 252 -6.37 3.95 -2.47
C ALA A 252 -5.77 4.03 -3.87
N VAL A 253 -4.85 3.13 -4.20
CA VAL A 253 -4.27 2.99 -5.56
C VAL A 253 -5.10 2.01 -6.39
N LYS A 254 -5.68 1.01 -5.73
CA LYS A 254 -6.61 0.05 -6.30
C LYS A 254 -7.69 -0.27 -5.27
N ASN A 255 -8.93 -0.30 -5.70
CA ASN A 255 -10.05 -0.75 -4.86
C ASN A 255 -11.15 -1.33 -5.75
N ARG A 256 -11.41 -2.64 -5.60
CA ARG A 256 -12.51 -3.33 -6.33
C ARG A 256 -13.89 -3.04 -5.73
N TYR A 257 -13.93 -2.50 -4.52
CA TYR A 257 -15.14 -2.33 -3.72
C TYR A 257 -15.48 -0.86 -3.47
N GLY A 258 -14.71 0.07 -4.04
CA GLY A 258 -14.90 1.50 -3.86
C GLY A 258 -14.09 2.35 -4.83
N SER A 259 -14.18 3.66 -4.66
CA SER A 259 -13.41 4.62 -5.45
C SER A 259 -11.92 4.59 -5.09
N THR A 260 -11.06 4.74 -6.10
CA THR A 260 -9.61 4.93 -5.91
C THR A 260 -9.22 6.39 -5.71
N ASN A 261 -10.19 7.31 -5.81
CA ASN A 261 -9.93 8.74 -5.68
C ASN A 261 -10.01 9.24 -4.22
N GLU A 262 -10.49 8.40 -3.28
CA GLU A 262 -10.64 8.81 -1.89
C GLU A 262 -9.31 8.78 -1.15
N ILE A 263 -9.14 9.76 -0.24
CA ILE A 263 -8.02 9.82 0.70
C ILE A 263 -8.51 9.86 2.14
N GLY A 264 -7.68 9.28 3.03
CA GLY A 264 -7.79 9.40 4.47
C GLY A 264 -6.64 10.23 5.02
N VAL A 265 -6.91 11.16 5.93
CA VAL A 265 -5.90 12.02 6.53
C VAL A 265 -5.80 11.76 8.03
N PHE A 266 -4.57 11.45 8.45
CA PHE A 266 -4.26 11.13 9.84
C PHE A 266 -3.13 12.00 10.36
N GLU A 267 -3.13 12.26 11.65
CA GLU A 267 -2.05 12.89 12.38
C GLU A 267 -1.34 11.84 13.25
N MET A 268 0.00 11.80 13.18
CA MET A 268 0.79 10.94 14.04
C MET A 268 1.06 11.62 15.36
N THR A 269 0.56 11.04 16.43
CA THR A 269 0.72 11.53 17.80
C THR A 269 1.51 10.53 18.66
N ASP A 270 1.81 10.88 19.89
CA ASP A 270 2.41 9.98 20.90
C ASP A 270 1.50 8.78 21.23
N ARG A 271 0.18 8.94 21.03
CA ARG A 271 -0.85 7.90 21.25
C ARG A 271 -1.20 7.10 20.00
N GLY A 272 -0.49 7.33 18.88
CA GLY A 272 -0.72 6.68 17.59
C GLY A 272 -1.29 7.63 16.54
N LEU A 273 -2.07 7.09 15.62
CA LEU A 273 -2.71 7.84 14.53
C LEU A 273 -4.08 8.36 14.98
N THR A 274 -4.32 9.63 14.75
CA THR A 274 -5.60 10.30 15.00
C THR A 274 -6.16 10.80 13.68
N GLU A 275 -7.45 10.63 13.47
CA GLU A 275 -8.13 11.13 12.27
C GLU A 275 -8.15 12.66 12.25
N VAL A 276 -7.90 13.24 11.09
CA VAL A 276 -8.00 14.69 10.89
C VAL A 276 -9.37 15.05 10.35
N ALA A 277 -10.25 15.49 11.23
CA ALA A 277 -11.62 15.83 10.87
C ALA A 277 -11.72 16.95 9.81
N ASN A 278 -10.80 17.91 9.84
CA ASN A 278 -10.74 18.99 8.87
C ASN A 278 -9.32 19.20 8.34
N PRO A 279 -8.93 18.46 7.27
CA PRO A 279 -7.61 18.63 6.65
C PRO A 279 -7.33 20.05 6.16
N SER A 280 -8.34 20.78 5.70
CA SER A 280 -8.17 22.17 5.24
C SER A 280 -7.69 23.08 6.37
N MET A 281 -8.26 22.97 7.56
CA MET A 281 -7.80 23.76 8.72
C MET A 281 -6.35 23.40 9.09
N MET A 282 -6.01 22.13 9.05
CA MET A 282 -4.66 21.66 9.34
C MET A 282 -3.66 22.19 8.32
N MET A 283 -3.96 22.09 7.02
CA MET A 283 -3.08 22.54 5.92
C MET A 283 -2.88 24.08 5.92
N LEU A 284 -3.84 24.83 6.44
CA LEU A 284 -3.76 26.28 6.57
C LEU A 284 -3.24 26.77 7.92
N SER A 285 -2.99 25.84 8.86
CA SER A 285 -2.44 26.19 10.17
C SER A 285 -1.01 26.74 10.06
N GLY A 286 -0.76 27.89 10.71
CA GLY A 286 0.54 28.58 10.63
C GLY A 286 0.75 29.42 9.37
N ARG A 287 -0.27 29.55 8.50
CA ARG A 287 -0.18 30.41 7.32
C ARG A 287 0.08 31.86 7.73
N PRO A 288 1.10 32.53 7.11
CA PRO A 288 1.31 33.96 7.33
C PRO A 288 0.15 34.76 6.73
N VAL A 289 -0.37 35.73 7.51
CA VAL A 289 -1.46 36.60 7.08
C VAL A 289 -0.90 37.89 6.52
N ASN A 290 -1.47 38.40 5.42
CA ASN A 290 -1.07 39.64 4.75
C ASN A 290 0.38 39.63 4.23
N VAL A 291 0.89 38.49 3.80
CA VAL A 291 2.20 38.36 3.14
C VAL A 291 1.97 38.12 1.65
N SER A 292 2.73 38.85 0.82
CA SER A 292 2.72 38.66 -0.64
C SER A 292 3.36 37.31 -1.01
N GLY A 293 2.94 36.74 -2.15
CA GLY A 293 3.48 35.46 -2.64
C GLY A 293 2.76 34.23 -2.06
N THR A 294 1.66 34.38 -1.33
CA THR A 294 0.86 33.26 -0.84
C THR A 294 -0.58 33.37 -1.33
N CYS A 295 -1.17 32.23 -1.70
CA CYS A 295 -2.57 32.11 -2.12
C CYS A 295 -3.14 30.83 -1.60
N VAL A 296 -4.43 30.85 -1.20
CA VAL A 296 -5.18 29.64 -0.87
C VAL A 296 -5.92 29.16 -2.12
N THR A 297 -5.75 27.89 -2.43
CA THR A 297 -6.49 27.22 -3.50
C THR A 297 -7.27 26.03 -2.96
N CYS A 298 -8.28 25.60 -3.70
CA CYS A 298 -9.05 24.41 -3.40
C CYS A 298 -8.60 23.28 -4.34
N LEU A 299 -8.24 22.16 -3.75
CA LEU A 299 -7.93 20.91 -4.45
C LEU A 299 -9.09 19.94 -4.26
N MET A 300 -9.40 19.16 -5.29
CA MET A 300 -10.31 18.04 -5.16
C MET A 300 -9.49 16.74 -5.03
N GLU A 301 -9.45 16.19 -3.84
CA GLU A 301 -8.86 14.87 -3.59
C GLU A 301 -10.01 13.87 -3.46
N GLY A 302 -10.30 13.17 -4.56
CA GLY A 302 -11.49 12.35 -4.69
C GLY A 302 -12.78 13.18 -4.68
N SER A 303 -13.66 12.90 -3.76
CA SER A 303 -14.89 13.66 -3.52
C SER A 303 -14.68 14.83 -2.55
N ARG A 304 -13.48 15.00 -1.97
CA ARG A 304 -13.21 15.91 -0.86
C ARG A 304 -12.50 17.17 -1.30
N PRO A 305 -13.09 18.38 -1.10
CA PRO A 305 -12.38 19.63 -1.28
C PRO A 305 -11.40 19.86 -0.12
N ILE A 306 -10.12 20.08 -0.44
CA ILE A 306 -9.07 20.41 0.52
C ILE A 306 -8.50 21.77 0.16
N LEU A 307 -8.46 22.68 1.12
CA LEU A 307 -7.80 23.95 0.97
C LEU A 307 -6.31 23.81 1.23
N ALA A 308 -5.50 24.26 0.28
CA ALA A 308 -4.03 24.25 0.36
C ALA A 308 -3.47 25.64 0.12
N GLU A 309 -2.34 25.94 0.76
CA GLU A 309 -1.59 27.15 0.50
C GLU A 309 -0.61 26.90 -0.65
N VAL A 310 -0.61 27.77 -1.62
CA VAL A 310 0.39 27.85 -2.68
C VAL A 310 1.26 29.07 -2.42
N GLN A 311 2.56 28.84 -2.37
CA GLN A 311 3.57 29.84 -2.18
C GLN A 311 4.33 30.07 -3.49
N ALA A 312 4.53 31.33 -3.88
CA ALA A 312 5.31 31.69 -5.05
C ALA A 312 6.33 32.79 -4.69
N LEU A 313 7.53 32.61 -5.16
CA LEU A 313 8.61 33.59 -5.01
C LEU A 313 9.21 33.89 -6.38
N VAL A 314 9.35 35.18 -6.67
CA VAL A 314 10.07 35.66 -7.83
C VAL A 314 11.18 36.59 -7.38
N THR A 315 12.39 36.37 -7.86
CA THR A 315 13.56 37.16 -7.49
C THR A 315 14.50 37.36 -8.68
N LYS A 316 15.37 38.37 -8.64
CA LYS A 316 16.39 38.56 -9.68
C LYS A 316 17.35 37.37 -9.69
N THR A 317 17.62 36.83 -10.88
CA THR A 317 18.60 35.77 -11.01
C THR A 317 20.01 36.27 -10.71
N ALA A 318 20.76 35.49 -9.92
CA ALA A 318 22.19 35.71 -9.73
C ALA A 318 23.03 34.90 -10.74
N PHE A 319 22.41 34.14 -11.63
CA PHE A 319 23.05 33.24 -12.60
C PHE A 319 22.71 33.68 -14.04
N GLY A 320 23.49 33.22 -15.01
CA GLY A 320 23.24 33.56 -16.43
C GLY A 320 21.88 33.11 -16.97
N ASN A 321 21.35 31.99 -16.44
CA ASN A 321 20.04 31.46 -16.81
C ASN A 321 19.09 31.47 -15.62
N PRO A 322 17.86 31.99 -15.77
CA PRO A 322 16.85 32.00 -14.71
C PRO A 322 16.45 30.58 -14.30
N ARG A 323 16.35 30.38 -13.00
CA ARG A 323 15.91 29.09 -12.41
C ARG A 323 14.40 29.03 -12.33
N ARG A 324 13.87 27.85 -12.58
CA ARG A 324 12.45 27.50 -12.41
C ARG A 324 12.37 26.29 -11.54
N THR A 325 11.66 26.38 -10.41
CA THR A 325 11.51 25.26 -9.47
C THR A 325 10.04 25.15 -9.07
N ALA A 326 9.50 23.94 -9.16
CA ALA A 326 8.15 23.63 -8.75
C ALA A 326 8.18 22.44 -7.78
N THR A 327 7.51 22.60 -6.64
CA THR A 327 7.30 21.54 -5.63
C THR A 327 5.81 21.38 -5.42
N GLY A 328 5.29 20.16 -5.59
CA GLY A 328 3.85 19.91 -5.52
C GLY A 328 3.04 20.53 -6.68
N PHE A 329 3.71 20.98 -7.74
CA PHE A 329 3.12 21.63 -8.91
C PHE A 329 3.84 21.15 -10.17
N ASP A 330 3.10 20.94 -11.29
CA ASP A 330 3.70 20.51 -12.55
C ASP A 330 4.60 21.62 -13.14
N PHE A 331 5.83 21.24 -13.50
CA PHE A 331 6.82 22.17 -14.04
C PHE A 331 6.40 22.79 -15.38
N ASN A 332 5.80 22.02 -16.27
CA ASN A 332 5.38 22.52 -17.60
C ASN A 332 4.20 23.47 -17.45
N ARG A 333 3.29 23.18 -16.53
CA ARG A 333 2.16 24.06 -16.20
C ARG A 333 2.65 25.38 -15.59
N MET A 334 3.64 25.35 -14.69
CA MET A 334 4.30 26.54 -14.18
C MET A 334 4.92 27.37 -15.31
N ALA A 335 5.65 26.75 -16.23
CA ALA A 335 6.28 27.44 -17.37
C ALA A 335 5.23 28.09 -18.27
N LEU A 336 4.12 27.40 -18.53
CA LEU A 336 2.99 27.95 -19.29
C LEU A 336 2.35 29.15 -18.60
N LEU A 337 2.12 29.08 -17.28
CA LEU A 337 1.56 30.19 -16.50
C LEU A 337 2.48 31.41 -16.54
N LEU A 338 3.79 31.24 -16.39
CA LEU A 338 4.76 32.32 -16.52
C LEU A 338 4.71 32.99 -17.90
N ALA A 339 4.64 32.17 -18.95
CA ALA A 339 4.53 32.71 -20.34
C ALA A 339 3.21 33.49 -20.56
N VAL A 340 2.09 32.99 -19.97
CA VAL A 340 0.80 33.72 -20.04
C VAL A 340 0.87 35.04 -19.28
N LEU A 341 1.43 35.05 -18.07
CA LEU A 341 1.61 36.24 -17.24
C LEU A 341 2.50 37.28 -17.95
N GLU A 342 3.58 36.82 -18.60
CA GLU A 342 4.46 37.66 -19.36
C GLU A 342 3.71 38.29 -20.56
N LYS A 343 2.99 37.49 -21.31
CA LYS A 343 2.32 37.93 -22.55
C LYS A 343 1.05 38.76 -22.30
N ARG A 344 0.28 38.43 -21.28
CA ARG A 344 -1.02 39.04 -20.98
C ARG A 344 -0.99 40.15 -19.95
N CYS A 345 -0.11 40.02 -18.96
CA CYS A 345 -0.03 40.96 -17.85
C CYS A 345 1.17 41.92 -17.94
N GLY A 346 2.05 41.73 -18.90
CA GLY A 346 3.21 42.60 -19.13
C GLY A 346 4.34 42.40 -18.10
N TYR A 347 4.32 41.31 -17.32
CA TYR A 347 5.43 40.97 -16.45
C TYR A 347 6.58 40.39 -17.28
N PHE A 348 7.81 40.66 -16.88
CA PHE A 348 9.00 40.14 -17.56
C PHE A 348 9.74 39.17 -16.64
N PHE A 349 9.72 37.85 -16.98
CA PHE A 349 10.37 36.80 -16.22
C PHE A 349 11.73 36.36 -16.81
N GLY A 350 12.15 36.92 -17.92
CA GLY A 350 13.35 36.49 -18.63
C GLY A 350 14.67 36.64 -17.85
N SER A 351 14.70 37.49 -16.80
CA SER A 351 15.84 37.68 -15.90
C SER A 351 15.52 37.38 -14.43
N LEU A 352 14.42 36.70 -14.19
CA LEU A 352 13.94 36.43 -12.83
C LEU A 352 13.88 34.91 -12.57
N ASP A 353 14.39 34.48 -11.43
CA ASP A 353 14.14 33.16 -10.88
C ASP A 353 12.70 33.08 -10.40
N ALA A 354 12.04 31.94 -10.58
CA ALA A 354 10.69 31.71 -10.09
C ALA A 354 10.59 30.37 -9.40
N TYR A 355 9.99 30.37 -8.23
CA TYR A 355 9.78 29.22 -7.37
C TYR A 355 8.31 29.13 -7.02
N ILE A 356 7.75 27.92 -7.06
CA ILE A 356 6.39 27.63 -6.61
C ILE A 356 6.41 26.40 -5.70
N ASN A 357 5.67 26.46 -4.60
CA ASN A 357 5.56 25.38 -3.65
C ASN A 357 4.12 25.24 -3.18
N VAL A 358 3.61 24.02 -3.19
CA VAL A 358 2.33 23.66 -2.55
C VAL A 358 2.62 23.13 -1.16
N VAL A 359 2.09 23.81 -0.15
CA VAL A 359 2.30 23.44 1.24
C VAL A 359 1.56 22.14 1.56
N GLY A 360 2.17 21.29 2.37
CA GLY A 360 1.49 20.10 2.86
C GLY A 360 1.74 18.83 2.05
N GLY A 361 2.68 18.83 1.10
CA GLY A 361 2.98 17.65 0.29
C GLY A 361 1.86 17.24 -0.69
N LEU A 362 0.85 18.09 -0.84
CA LEU A 362 -0.22 17.93 -1.83
C LEU A 362 0.31 18.24 -3.23
N ARG A 363 -0.37 17.68 -4.25
CA ARG A 363 -0.06 17.96 -5.66
C ARG A 363 -1.21 18.66 -6.32
N LEU A 364 -0.90 19.75 -7.03
CA LEU A 364 -1.77 20.48 -7.94
C LEU A 364 -1.51 19.97 -9.37
N ASP A 365 -2.30 19.01 -9.83
CA ASP A 365 -2.25 18.47 -11.18
C ASP A 365 -3.19 19.23 -12.14
#